data_8211729e4edef1d5cbd068b179360ba3
#
_entry.id   8211729e4edef1d5cbd068b179360ba3
#
_cell.length_a   1.000
_cell.length_b   1.000
_cell.length_c   1.000
_cell.angle_alpha   90.00
_cell.angle_beta   90.00
_cell.angle_gamma   90.00
#
_symmetry.space_group_name_H-M   'P 1'
#
loop_
_entity.id
_entity.type
_entity.pdbx_description
1 polymer ?
#
loop_
_entity_poly.entity_id
_entity_poly.type
_entity_poly.pdbx_seq_one_letter_code
_entity_poly.pdbx_strand_id
1 'polypeptide(L)'
;MEGHPDIFVIIVRLRRKRAHRYVNSTMSQRTRPCPVRSRSALRDRGFTLIEIMVVVVIIGLLASVIVPTVVSKVDEARVAKAKEDIQSLETALTEYRLDNSVYPSTQQGLQALVKKPDDPSLTNWHGPYIQHLVKDPWGHAYHYVYPGTHGQPYDLYTLGASNQPGGKDVIGNWNIGG
;
A
#
# COMPACT_ATOMS: atom_id res chain seq x y z
N MET A 1 19.72 -1.32 33.73
CA MET A 1 20.48 -0.17 33.24
C MET A 1 19.82 0.19 31.94
N GLU A 2 18.92 1.01 32.09
CA GLU A 2 18.65 2.43 31.73
C GLU A 2 18.21 2.47 30.28
N GLY A 3 16.98 2.69 29.87
CA GLY A 3 16.06 3.71 30.41
C GLY A 3 16.13 4.94 29.51
N HIS A 4 15.35 5.04 28.48
CA HIS A 4 15.13 6.32 27.81
C HIS A 4 13.62 6.60 27.76
N PRO A 5 13.16 7.59 28.54
CA PRO A 5 11.78 7.99 28.60
C PRO A 5 11.47 9.21 27.70
N ASP A 6 10.27 9.22 27.18
CA ASP A 6 9.33 10.33 27.09
C ASP A 6 9.74 11.66 26.43
N ILE A 7 9.45 11.75 25.13
CA ILE A 7 9.32 13.05 24.42
C ILE A 7 7.82 13.45 24.22
N PHE A 8 6.92 13.05 25.12
CA PHE A 8 5.48 13.36 24.92
C PHE A 8 4.85 14.24 26.02
N VAL A 9 5.62 14.95 26.84
CA VAL A 9 5.07 15.71 28.00
C VAL A 9 5.53 17.16 28.06
N ILE A 10 5.71 17.92 26.98
CA ILE A 10 6.06 19.34 27.06
C ILE A 10 5.18 20.24 26.16
N ILE A 11 3.90 20.05 26.07
CA ILE A 11 3.00 21.08 25.49
C ILE A 11 1.70 21.23 26.30
N VAL A 12 1.75 21.20 27.59
CA VAL A 12 0.60 21.62 28.41
C VAL A 12 1.12 22.27 29.69
N ARG A 13 1.50 23.55 29.63
CA ARG A 13 1.46 24.47 30.80
C ARG A 13 2.07 25.81 30.46
N LEU A 14 1.21 26.77 30.06
CA LEU A 14 1.46 28.19 30.36
C LEU A 14 0.16 28.98 30.14
N ARG A 15 -0.79 28.72 31.00
CA ARG A 15 -1.92 29.63 31.21
C ARG A 15 -1.59 30.50 32.43
N ARG A 16 -0.88 31.61 32.25
CA ARG A 16 -0.69 32.62 33.30
C ARG A 16 -1.87 33.59 33.28
N LYS A 17 -2.70 33.49 34.30
CA LYS A 17 -3.62 34.53 34.76
C LYS A 17 -2.86 35.82 35.09
N ARG A 18 -3.24 36.93 34.46
CA ARG A 18 -2.92 38.28 34.99
C ARG A 18 -4.19 38.89 35.52
N ALA A 19 -4.13 39.18 36.78
CA ALA A 19 -5.17 39.81 37.56
C ALA A 19 -5.32 41.29 37.21
N HIS A 20 -6.54 41.72 37.30
CA HIS A 20 -7.04 43.11 37.25
C HIS A 20 -6.32 44.07 38.15
N ARG A 21 -6.06 45.26 37.63
CA ARG A 21 -5.94 46.46 38.44
C ARG A 21 -6.99 47.47 37.95
N TYR A 22 -8.01 47.67 38.77
CA TYR A 22 -9.08 48.66 38.61
C TYR A 22 -8.49 50.04 38.92
N VAL A 23 -8.52 50.97 37.97
CA VAL A 23 -8.29 52.37 38.22
C VAL A 23 -9.49 53.16 37.68
N ASN A 24 -10.31 53.62 38.61
CA ASN A 24 -11.36 54.58 38.38
C ASN A 24 -10.74 55.91 38.03
N SER A 25 -11.05 56.45 36.84
CA SER A 25 -10.83 57.86 36.51
C SER A 25 -12.06 58.35 35.72
N THR A 26 -12.87 59.05 36.44
CA THR A 26 -13.93 59.92 35.90
C THR A 26 -13.33 61.02 35.05
N MET A 27 -13.57 61.00 33.74
CA MET A 27 -13.28 62.15 32.89
C MET A 27 -14.29 62.29 31.78
N SER A 28 -15.01 63.37 31.90
CA SER A 28 -15.82 64.15 30.98
C SER A 28 -15.87 63.66 29.52
N GLN A 29 -17.08 63.24 29.13
CA GLN A 29 -17.40 62.87 27.75
C GLN A 29 -17.53 64.13 26.87
N ARG A 30 -16.53 64.36 26.04
CA ARG A 30 -16.72 65.10 24.80
C ARG A 30 -17.03 64.11 23.68
N THR A 31 -18.28 64.02 23.32
CA THR A 31 -18.78 63.23 22.16
C THR A 31 -18.23 63.88 20.88
N ARG A 32 -17.18 63.26 20.35
CA ARG A 32 -16.80 63.50 18.93
C ARG A 32 -17.55 62.49 18.08
N PRO A 33 -18.25 62.90 16.99
CA PRO A 33 -18.88 61.97 16.10
C PRO A 33 -17.77 61.12 15.42
N CYS A 34 -17.81 59.83 15.64
CA CYS A 34 -16.97 58.89 14.90
C CYS A 34 -17.36 58.92 13.43
N PRO A 35 -16.40 59.08 12.50
CA PRO A 35 -16.70 58.88 11.09
C PRO A 35 -17.11 57.44 10.89
N VAL A 36 -18.34 57.25 10.43
CA VAL A 36 -18.84 55.94 9.96
C VAL A 36 -17.97 55.54 8.77
N ARG A 37 -17.00 54.70 9.05
CA ARG A 37 -16.16 54.09 8.02
C ARG A 37 -17.07 53.19 7.21
N SER A 38 -17.49 53.69 6.05
CA SER A 38 -18.19 52.91 5.05
C SER A 38 -17.38 51.61 4.80
N ARG A 39 -17.89 50.51 5.32
CA ARG A 39 -17.40 49.19 4.92
C ARG A 39 -17.75 49.03 3.45
N SER A 40 -16.77 49.22 2.58
CA SER A 40 -16.88 48.79 1.20
C SER A 40 -17.28 47.31 1.24
N ALA A 41 -18.53 47.03 0.93
CA ALA A 41 -19.01 45.67 0.75
C ALA A 41 -18.17 45.06 -0.36
N LEU A 42 -17.27 44.14 0.04
CA LEU A 42 -16.62 43.24 -0.90
C LEU A 42 -17.79 42.56 -1.61
N ARG A 43 -17.99 42.90 -2.87
CA ARG A 43 -18.94 42.21 -3.73
C ARG A 43 -18.45 40.76 -3.81
N ASP A 44 -19.05 39.87 -3.02
CA ASP A 44 -18.93 38.42 -3.19
C ASP A 44 -19.42 38.11 -4.61
N ARG A 45 -18.46 37.91 -5.50
CA ARG A 45 -18.73 37.43 -6.86
C ARG A 45 -19.07 35.95 -6.72
N GLY A 46 -20.35 35.63 -6.63
CA GLY A 46 -20.83 34.27 -6.73
C GLY A 46 -20.45 33.68 -8.09
N PHE A 47 -20.08 32.41 -8.10
CA PHE A 47 -19.83 31.69 -9.34
C PHE A 47 -21.09 31.61 -10.19
N THR A 48 -20.94 31.85 -11.49
CA THR A 48 -22.05 31.69 -12.43
C THR A 48 -22.27 30.19 -12.74
N LEU A 49 -23.51 29.82 -13.03
CA LEU A 49 -23.86 28.45 -13.40
C LEU A 49 -23.07 27.98 -14.63
N ILE A 50 -22.90 28.90 -15.62
CA ILE A 50 -22.13 28.60 -16.83
C ILE A 50 -20.63 28.31 -16.53
N GLU A 51 -20.05 29.01 -15.57
CA GLU A 51 -18.65 28.82 -15.18
C GLU A 51 -18.40 27.43 -14.61
N ILE A 52 -19.30 26.93 -13.75
CA ILE A 52 -19.23 25.58 -13.25
C ILE A 52 -19.49 24.56 -14.36
N MET A 53 -20.43 24.80 -15.28
CA MET A 53 -20.68 23.89 -16.39
C MET A 53 -19.43 23.75 -17.29
N VAL A 54 -18.76 24.85 -17.62
CA VAL A 54 -17.53 24.80 -18.43
C VAL A 54 -16.42 24.05 -17.73
N VAL A 55 -16.23 24.27 -16.43
CA VAL A 55 -15.21 23.55 -15.64
C VAL A 55 -15.47 22.05 -15.63
N VAL A 56 -16.71 21.61 -15.41
CA VAL A 56 -17.06 20.18 -15.41
C VAL A 56 -16.83 19.54 -16.79
N VAL A 57 -17.14 20.24 -17.87
CA VAL A 57 -16.88 19.77 -19.24
C VAL A 57 -15.38 19.60 -19.47
N ILE A 58 -14.56 20.58 -19.09
CA ILE A 58 -13.10 20.50 -19.25
C ILE A 58 -12.52 19.34 -18.43
N ILE A 59 -12.93 19.19 -17.15
CA ILE A 59 -12.49 18.07 -16.31
C ILE A 59 -12.89 16.73 -16.92
N GLY A 60 -14.11 16.62 -17.45
CA GLY A 60 -14.58 15.41 -18.11
C GLY A 60 -13.75 15.05 -19.34
N LEU A 61 -13.39 16.03 -20.16
CA LEU A 61 -12.52 15.81 -21.33
C LEU A 61 -11.11 15.36 -20.90
N LEU A 62 -10.52 15.98 -19.90
CA LEU A 62 -9.20 15.59 -19.39
C LEU A 62 -9.22 14.19 -18.76
N ALA A 63 -10.25 13.88 -17.99
CA ALA A 63 -10.42 12.57 -17.35
C ALA A 63 -10.50 11.44 -18.37
N SER A 64 -11.14 11.65 -19.53
CA SER A 64 -11.29 10.64 -20.56
C SER A 64 -9.97 10.11 -21.13
N VAL A 65 -8.91 10.92 -21.11
CA VAL A 65 -7.57 10.55 -21.61
C VAL A 65 -6.73 9.90 -20.50
N ILE A 66 -6.87 10.35 -19.26
CA ILE A 66 -6.01 9.92 -18.15
C ILE A 66 -6.40 8.53 -17.62
N VAL A 67 -7.69 8.26 -17.51
CA VAL A 67 -8.20 7.02 -16.89
C VAL A 67 -7.63 5.73 -17.53
N PRO A 68 -7.68 5.52 -18.86
CA PRO A 68 -7.18 4.28 -19.47
C PRO A 68 -5.66 4.09 -19.23
N THR A 69 -4.88 5.17 -19.21
CA THR A 69 -3.43 5.10 -19.00
C THR A 69 -3.09 4.65 -17.58
N VAL A 70 -3.84 5.11 -16.58
CA VAL A 70 -3.61 4.71 -15.18
C VAL A 70 -3.95 3.24 -14.96
N VAL A 71 -5.04 2.75 -15.52
CA VAL A 71 -5.45 1.33 -15.37
C VAL A 71 -4.37 0.40 -15.93
N SER A 72 -3.84 0.67 -17.13
CA SER A 72 -2.78 -0.17 -17.71
C SER A 72 -1.50 -0.19 -16.87
N LYS A 73 -1.13 0.92 -16.25
CA LYS A 73 0.04 0.99 -15.36
C LYS A 73 -0.14 0.21 -14.07
N VAL A 74 -1.34 0.15 -13.53
CA VAL A 74 -1.65 -0.69 -12.37
C VAL A 74 -1.50 -2.17 -12.71
N ASP A 75 -1.95 -2.60 -13.89
CA ASP A 75 -1.82 -4.00 -14.31
C ASP A 75 -0.36 -4.38 -14.58
N GLU A 76 0.43 -3.51 -15.21
CA GLU A 76 1.88 -3.70 -15.37
C GLU A 76 2.58 -3.86 -14.00
N ALA A 77 2.21 -3.02 -13.01
CA ALA A 77 2.76 -3.10 -11.65
C ALA A 77 2.40 -4.41 -10.94
N ARG A 78 1.17 -4.92 -11.13
CA ARG A 78 0.74 -6.22 -10.61
C ARG A 78 1.55 -7.37 -11.20
N VAL A 79 1.77 -7.36 -12.52
CA VAL A 79 2.61 -8.35 -13.20
C VAL A 79 4.04 -8.32 -12.66
N ALA A 80 4.63 -7.12 -12.52
CA ALA A 80 5.96 -6.97 -11.96
C ALA A 80 6.05 -7.52 -10.53
N LYS A 81 5.05 -7.23 -9.69
CA LYS A 81 4.98 -7.75 -8.32
C LYS A 81 4.85 -9.28 -8.28
N ALA A 82 4.03 -9.88 -9.14
CA ALA A 82 3.90 -11.33 -9.24
C ALA A 82 5.23 -11.99 -9.62
N LYS A 83 5.99 -11.40 -10.54
CA LYS A 83 7.34 -11.90 -10.91
C LYS A 83 8.31 -11.83 -9.74
N GLU A 84 8.31 -10.73 -8.98
CA GLU A 84 9.15 -10.57 -7.78
C GLU A 84 8.79 -11.61 -6.70
N ASP A 85 7.51 -11.84 -6.46
CA ASP A 85 7.04 -12.84 -5.49
C ASP A 85 7.48 -14.26 -5.90
N ILE A 86 7.38 -14.61 -7.19
CA ILE A 86 7.85 -15.90 -7.69
C ILE A 86 9.35 -16.04 -7.45
N GLN A 87 10.18 -15.04 -7.75
CA GLN A 87 11.62 -15.07 -7.50
C GLN A 87 11.96 -15.23 -6.02
N SER A 88 11.19 -14.57 -5.14
CA SER A 88 11.35 -14.73 -3.71
C SER A 88 11.04 -16.15 -3.24
N LEU A 89 9.95 -16.74 -3.75
CA LEU A 89 9.57 -18.12 -3.46
C LEU A 89 10.58 -19.14 -4.04
N GLU A 90 11.16 -18.88 -5.22
CA GLU A 90 12.24 -19.69 -5.80
C GLU A 90 13.49 -19.69 -4.92
N THR A 91 13.83 -18.53 -4.34
CA THR A 91 14.94 -18.43 -3.38
C THR A 91 14.68 -19.33 -2.16
N ALA A 92 13.49 -19.24 -1.58
CA ALA A 92 13.11 -20.06 -0.43
C ALA A 92 13.05 -21.57 -0.76
N LEU A 93 12.59 -21.94 -1.96
CA LEU A 93 12.62 -23.33 -2.45
C LEU A 93 14.06 -23.84 -2.62
N THR A 94 14.96 -22.97 -3.05
CA THR A 94 16.39 -23.30 -3.17
C THR A 94 17.01 -23.52 -1.80
N GLU A 95 16.73 -22.68 -0.82
CA GLU A 95 17.18 -22.86 0.57
C GLU A 95 16.62 -24.16 1.16
N TYR A 96 15.33 -24.43 0.97
CA TYR A 96 14.72 -25.70 1.38
C TYR A 96 15.45 -26.90 0.80
N ARG A 97 15.79 -26.86 -0.51
CA ARG A 97 16.51 -27.94 -1.18
C ARG A 97 17.95 -28.08 -0.67
N LEU A 98 18.63 -27.00 -0.35
CA LEU A 98 19.98 -27.04 0.21
C LEU A 98 20.02 -27.82 1.53
N ASP A 99 19.03 -27.60 2.39
CA ASP A 99 18.93 -28.28 3.67
C ASP A 99 18.48 -29.76 3.53
N ASN A 100 17.46 -29.99 2.72
CA ASN A 100 16.78 -31.30 2.67
C ASN A 100 17.21 -32.17 1.47
N SER A 101 18.05 -31.64 0.56
CA SER A 101 18.53 -32.30 -0.68
C SER A 101 17.44 -32.61 -1.71
N VAL A 102 16.19 -32.26 -1.43
CA VAL A 102 15.02 -32.45 -2.30
C VAL A 102 14.13 -31.24 -2.27
N TYR A 103 13.32 -31.03 -3.32
CA TYR A 103 12.24 -30.06 -3.30
C TYR A 103 11.00 -30.61 -2.58
N PRO A 104 10.12 -29.76 -2.06
CA PRO A 104 8.84 -30.20 -1.52
C PRO A 104 8.04 -31.00 -2.56
N SER A 105 7.30 -32.02 -2.16
CA SER A 105 6.35 -32.67 -3.07
C SER A 105 5.18 -31.73 -3.39
N THR A 106 4.46 -32.00 -4.49
CA THR A 106 3.24 -31.25 -4.83
C THR A 106 2.22 -31.26 -3.68
N GLN A 107 2.13 -32.36 -2.93
CA GLN A 107 1.23 -32.48 -1.79
C GLN A 107 1.66 -31.61 -0.59
N GLN A 108 2.95 -31.54 -0.32
CA GLN A 108 3.52 -30.65 0.70
C GLN A 108 3.38 -29.19 0.30
N GLY A 109 3.51 -28.91 -0.99
CA GLY A 109 3.31 -27.58 -1.56
C GLY A 109 4.22 -26.53 -0.95
N LEU A 110 3.87 -25.28 -1.16
CA LEU A 110 4.59 -24.12 -0.59
C LEU A 110 4.45 -24.03 0.94
N GLN A 111 3.51 -24.77 1.56
CA GLN A 111 3.39 -24.82 3.02
C GLN A 111 4.62 -25.39 3.69
N ALA A 112 5.36 -26.24 2.99
CA ALA A 112 6.64 -26.79 3.46
C ALA A 112 7.71 -25.71 3.74
N LEU A 113 7.57 -24.52 3.15
CA LEU A 113 8.46 -23.38 3.38
C LEU A 113 8.16 -22.65 4.69
N VAL A 114 6.91 -22.73 5.15
CA VAL A 114 6.45 -22.03 6.37
C VAL A 114 6.51 -22.94 7.59
N LYS A 115 6.12 -24.20 7.41
CA LYS A 115 6.01 -25.18 8.49
C LYS A 115 6.64 -26.51 8.05
N LYS A 116 7.37 -27.14 8.97
CA LYS A 116 7.93 -28.45 8.73
C LYS A 116 6.82 -29.43 8.32
N PRO A 117 6.93 -30.09 7.15
CA PRO A 117 6.01 -31.17 6.78
C PRO A 117 6.07 -32.33 7.77
N ASP A 118 4.97 -33.04 7.91
CA ASP A 118 4.93 -34.28 8.71
C ASP A 118 5.48 -35.45 7.88
N ASP A 119 6.80 -35.39 7.62
CA ASP A 119 7.55 -36.37 6.83
C ASP A 119 8.80 -36.78 7.60
N PRO A 120 8.88 -38.05 8.04
CA PRO A 120 10.01 -38.53 8.82
C PRO A 120 11.36 -38.48 8.08
N SER A 121 11.35 -38.40 6.75
CA SER A 121 12.58 -38.34 5.94
C SER A 121 13.24 -36.95 6.00
N LEU A 122 12.51 -35.91 6.38
CA LEU A 122 12.99 -34.54 6.48
C LEU A 122 13.67 -34.31 7.85
N THR A 123 14.88 -34.82 8.00
CA THR A 123 15.65 -34.66 9.23
C THR A 123 16.32 -33.29 9.37
N ASN A 124 16.64 -32.67 8.26
CA ASN A 124 17.44 -31.41 8.19
C ASN A 124 16.61 -30.16 7.87
N TRP A 125 15.32 -30.18 8.14
CA TRP A 125 14.50 -29.00 7.94
C TRP A 125 14.86 -27.90 8.98
N HIS A 126 15.41 -26.76 8.52
CA HIS A 126 15.85 -25.63 9.34
C HIS A 126 14.97 -24.39 9.21
N GLY A 127 13.83 -24.49 8.49
CA GLY A 127 12.91 -23.35 8.31
C GLY A 127 12.34 -22.79 9.62
N PRO A 128 11.45 -21.80 9.53
CA PRO A 128 10.74 -21.43 8.31
C PRO A 128 11.63 -20.67 7.31
N TYR A 129 11.53 -21.00 6.03
CA TYR A 129 12.24 -20.35 4.92
C TYR A 129 11.54 -19.05 4.48
N ILE A 130 10.23 -18.97 4.72
CA ILE A 130 9.41 -17.77 4.64
C ILE A 130 8.48 -17.70 5.85
N GLN A 131 8.18 -16.49 6.31
CA GLN A 131 7.33 -16.32 7.49
C GLN A 131 5.87 -16.68 7.24
N HIS A 132 5.36 -16.36 6.05
CA HIS A 132 3.99 -16.65 5.62
C HIS A 132 3.91 -16.73 4.11
N LEU A 133 2.95 -17.48 3.61
CA LEU A 133 2.65 -17.51 2.18
C LEU A 133 1.99 -16.20 1.74
N VAL A 134 2.56 -15.57 0.74
CA VAL A 134 1.98 -14.41 0.11
C VAL A 134 0.91 -14.84 -0.90
N LYS A 135 -0.08 -13.99 -1.11
CA LYS A 135 -1.01 -14.11 -2.23
C LYS A 135 -0.49 -13.30 -3.40
N ASP A 136 -0.91 -13.68 -4.59
CA ASP A 136 -0.61 -12.91 -5.78
C ASP A 136 -1.32 -11.52 -5.75
N PRO A 137 -0.94 -10.58 -6.62
CA PRO A 137 -1.54 -9.25 -6.66
C PRO A 137 -3.04 -9.19 -7.02
N TRP A 138 -3.63 -10.31 -7.40
CA TRP A 138 -5.07 -10.45 -7.65
C TRP A 138 -5.80 -11.16 -6.51
N GLY A 139 -5.05 -11.59 -5.44
CA GLY A 139 -5.62 -12.18 -4.22
C GLY A 139 -5.68 -13.70 -4.20
N HIS A 140 -5.12 -14.38 -5.21
CA HIS A 140 -5.10 -15.85 -5.32
C HIS A 140 -3.82 -16.43 -4.68
N ALA A 141 -3.82 -17.74 -4.43
CA ALA A 141 -2.62 -18.46 -4.01
C ALA A 141 -1.72 -18.77 -5.21
N TYR A 142 -0.41 -18.78 -5.00
CA TYR A 142 0.53 -19.33 -5.98
C TYR A 142 0.38 -20.84 -6.07
N HIS A 143 0.50 -21.37 -7.28
CA HIS A 143 0.47 -22.80 -7.58
C HIS A 143 1.88 -23.35 -7.64
N TYR A 144 2.04 -24.57 -7.13
CA TYR A 144 3.32 -25.27 -7.12
C TYR A 144 3.11 -26.73 -7.54
N VAL A 145 3.93 -27.21 -8.45
CA VAL A 145 3.91 -28.59 -8.94
C VAL A 145 5.34 -29.14 -9.02
N TYR A 146 5.55 -30.31 -8.45
CA TYR A 146 6.82 -31.02 -8.50
C TYR A 146 6.59 -32.49 -8.85
N PRO A 147 7.30 -33.05 -9.85
CA PRO A 147 8.26 -32.39 -10.74
C PRO A 147 7.60 -31.42 -11.72
N GLY A 148 8.39 -30.45 -12.22
CA GLY A 148 7.94 -29.47 -13.20
C GLY A 148 7.66 -30.07 -14.58
N THR A 149 6.77 -29.42 -15.33
CA THR A 149 6.37 -29.84 -16.69
C THR A 149 6.83 -28.86 -17.78
N HIS A 150 7.37 -27.68 -17.39
CA HIS A 150 7.79 -26.61 -18.29
C HIS A 150 9.34 -26.49 -18.43
N GLY A 151 10.05 -27.61 -18.24
CA GLY A 151 11.51 -27.65 -18.40
C GLY A 151 12.30 -27.11 -17.20
N GLN A 152 11.61 -26.80 -16.11
CA GLN A 152 12.18 -26.44 -14.82
C GLN A 152 12.07 -27.60 -13.82
N PRO A 153 12.87 -27.64 -12.76
CA PRO A 153 12.77 -28.69 -11.76
C PRO A 153 11.36 -28.77 -11.13
N TYR A 154 10.68 -27.66 -10.99
CA TYR A 154 9.31 -27.51 -10.51
C TYR A 154 8.62 -26.38 -11.28
N ASP A 155 7.31 -26.38 -11.28
CA ASP A 155 6.49 -25.29 -11.80
C ASP A 155 5.95 -24.48 -10.63
N LEU A 156 6.23 -23.18 -10.63
CA LEU A 156 5.73 -22.20 -9.67
C LEU A 156 5.09 -21.05 -10.45
N TYR A 157 3.79 -20.83 -10.26
CA TYR A 157 3.06 -19.89 -11.10
C TYR A 157 1.82 -19.31 -10.42
N THR A 158 1.33 -18.21 -10.99
CA THR A 158 -0.02 -17.68 -10.75
C THR A 158 -0.82 -17.73 -12.05
N LEU A 159 -2.13 -17.85 -11.90
CA LEU A 159 -3.09 -17.79 -13.03
C LEU A 159 -3.41 -16.35 -13.45
N GLY A 160 -2.84 -15.36 -12.75
CA GLY A 160 -3.03 -13.94 -13.06
C GLY A 160 -4.45 -13.42 -12.82
N ALA A 161 -4.80 -12.37 -13.53
CA ALA A 161 -6.07 -11.68 -13.37
C ALA A 161 -7.29 -12.55 -13.67
N SER A 162 -7.19 -13.42 -14.66
CA SER A 162 -8.31 -14.28 -15.09
C SER A 162 -8.58 -15.45 -14.16
N ASN A 163 -7.61 -15.87 -13.37
CA ASN A 163 -7.63 -17.04 -12.50
C ASN A 163 -8.08 -18.32 -13.23
N GLN A 164 -7.74 -18.43 -14.52
CA GLN A 164 -8.13 -19.58 -15.35
C GLN A 164 -6.91 -20.35 -15.85
N PRO A 165 -6.89 -21.69 -15.72
CA PRO A 165 -5.82 -22.53 -16.27
C PRO A 165 -5.68 -22.36 -17.79
N GLY A 166 -4.45 -22.17 -18.28
CA GLY A 166 -4.18 -22.00 -19.70
C GLY A 166 -4.51 -20.60 -20.26
N GLY A 167 -4.87 -19.64 -19.40
CA GLY A 167 -5.05 -18.24 -19.79
C GLY A 167 -3.75 -17.58 -20.22
N LYS A 168 -3.86 -16.47 -20.96
CA LYS A 168 -2.71 -15.68 -21.41
C LYS A 168 -1.99 -14.96 -20.25
N ASP A 169 -2.66 -14.86 -19.11
CA ASP A 169 -2.20 -14.10 -17.93
C ASP A 169 -1.38 -14.96 -16.96
N VAL A 170 -1.08 -16.22 -17.33
CA VAL A 170 -0.28 -17.12 -16.50
C VAL A 170 1.16 -16.62 -16.42
N ILE A 171 1.64 -16.37 -15.20
CA ILE A 171 3.01 -15.97 -14.91
C ILE A 171 3.65 -17.09 -14.10
N GLY A 172 4.65 -17.74 -14.65
CA GLY A 172 5.36 -18.84 -14.03
C GLY A 172 6.87 -18.69 -14.13
N ASN A 173 7.58 -19.45 -13.31
CA ASN A 173 9.05 -19.41 -13.27
C ASN A 173 9.73 -19.77 -14.61
N TRP A 174 9.02 -20.35 -15.54
CA TRP A 174 9.50 -20.66 -16.89
C TRP A 174 9.39 -19.49 -17.90
N ASN A 175 8.64 -18.42 -17.56
CA ASN A 175 8.39 -17.30 -18.47
C ASN A 175 8.69 -15.90 -17.88
N ILE A 176 9.25 -15.82 -16.67
CA ILE A 176 9.55 -14.53 -16.03
C ILE A 176 10.90 -13.93 -16.44
N GLY A 177 11.79 -14.70 -17.08
CA GLY A 177 13.14 -14.30 -17.49
C GLY A 177 13.27 -13.92 -18.97
N GLY A 178 12.17 -13.75 -19.68
CA GLY A 178 12.14 -13.37 -21.09
C GLY A 178 11.92 -11.87 -21.27
#